data_690cc549e2fa2c029a7a767b3f55f456
#
_entry.id   690cc549e2fa2c029a7a767b3f55f456
#
_cell.length_a   1.000
_cell.length_b   1.000
_cell.length_c   1.000
_cell.angle_alpha   90.00
_cell.angle_beta   90.00
_cell.angle_gamma   90.00
#
_symmetry.space_group_name_H-M   'P 1'
#
loop_
_entity.id
_entity.type
_entity.pdbx_description
1 polymer ?
#
loop_
_entity_poly.entity_id
_entity_poly.type
_entity_poly.pdbx_seq_one_letter_code
_entity_poly.pdbx_strand_id
1 'polypeptide(L)'
;RIYMTNTLKLATHPLFTSFVNSTAAGRAGIASAEDRYPFIDYAAKYVDIVVCHQWENGLNYHYYEALHGSYPLVHNSPFLKDVGYYYPDFDIDAAAVAIHDAATNHDDNIEQYKLDAQAALEKVNPFAPKVIDEYRQRLQALMGD
;
A
#
# COMPACT_ATOMS: atom_id res chain seq x y z
N ARG A 1 1.09 6.37 -15.98
CA ARG A 1 2.17 5.40 -16.13
C ARG A 1 2.15 4.43 -14.97
N ILE A 2 2.54 3.16 -15.21
CA ILE A 2 2.58 2.12 -14.18
C ILE A 2 4.03 1.75 -13.91
N TYR A 3 4.48 1.95 -12.69
CA TYR A 3 5.81 1.60 -12.23
C TYR A 3 5.73 0.31 -11.40
N MET A 4 6.27 -0.79 -11.91
CA MET A 4 6.33 -2.06 -11.20
C MET A 4 7.63 -2.12 -10.41
N THR A 5 7.61 -1.67 -9.16
CA THR A 5 8.80 -1.60 -8.31
C THR A 5 9.31 -2.97 -7.89
N ASN A 6 10.63 -3.07 -7.64
CA ASN A 6 11.34 -4.30 -7.28
C ASN A 6 11.25 -5.41 -8.35
N THR A 7 11.07 -5.05 -9.62
CA THR A 7 10.95 -6.00 -10.73
C THR A 7 12.04 -5.84 -11.81
N LEU A 8 12.97 -4.89 -11.67
CA LEU A 8 14.01 -4.62 -12.67
C LEU A 8 14.81 -5.89 -13.04
N LYS A 9 15.11 -6.75 -12.07
CA LYS A 9 15.81 -8.03 -12.30
C LYS A 9 15.01 -9.00 -13.15
N LEU A 10 13.69 -8.81 -13.26
CA LEU A 10 12.80 -9.63 -14.08
C LEU A 10 12.59 -9.04 -15.49
N ALA A 11 13.08 -7.83 -15.77
CA ALA A 11 12.84 -7.12 -17.03
C ALA A 11 13.22 -7.91 -18.28
N THR A 12 14.21 -8.80 -18.16
CA THR A 12 14.64 -9.70 -19.25
C THR A 12 14.13 -11.14 -19.11
N HIS A 13 13.37 -11.45 -18.06
CA HIS A 13 12.86 -12.80 -17.84
C HIS A 13 11.68 -13.08 -18.78
N PRO A 14 11.72 -14.16 -19.60
CA PRO A 14 10.74 -14.40 -20.66
C PRO A 14 9.28 -14.43 -20.18
N LEU A 15 9.00 -15.07 -19.04
CA LEU A 15 7.65 -15.16 -18.49
C LEU A 15 7.14 -13.79 -18.03
N PHE A 16 7.97 -13.01 -17.36
CA PHE A 16 7.61 -11.67 -16.91
C PHE A 16 7.34 -10.74 -18.12
N THR A 17 8.22 -10.75 -19.09
CA THR A 17 8.08 -9.95 -20.31
C THR A 17 6.82 -10.34 -21.10
N SER A 18 6.58 -11.65 -21.24
CA SER A 18 5.36 -12.16 -21.88
C SER A 18 4.10 -11.73 -21.13
N PHE A 19 4.11 -11.83 -19.80
CA PHE A 19 3.00 -11.38 -18.96
C PHE A 19 2.73 -9.89 -19.14
N VAL A 20 3.74 -9.03 -18.99
CA VAL A 20 3.58 -7.57 -19.16
C VAL A 20 3.05 -7.24 -20.54
N ASN A 21 3.61 -7.82 -21.61
CA ASN A 21 3.18 -7.59 -22.99
C ASN A 21 1.77 -8.12 -23.29
N SER A 22 1.25 -9.06 -22.50
CA SER A 22 -0.13 -9.52 -22.63
C SER A 22 -1.15 -8.51 -22.11
N THR A 23 -0.73 -7.55 -21.28
CA THR A 23 -1.61 -6.51 -20.72
C THR A 23 -1.78 -5.34 -21.70
N ALA A 24 -2.89 -4.60 -21.57
CA ALA A 24 -3.09 -3.37 -22.34
C ALA A 24 -2.03 -2.31 -22.02
N ALA A 25 -1.65 -2.17 -20.75
CA ALA A 25 -0.62 -1.22 -20.31
C ALA A 25 0.77 -1.54 -20.88
N GLY A 26 1.14 -2.82 -20.90
CA GLY A 26 2.41 -3.27 -21.50
C GLY A 26 2.45 -3.01 -23.01
N ARG A 27 1.37 -3.35 -23.74
CA ARG A 27 1.27 -3.08 -25.17
C ARG A 27 1.29 -1.59 -25.50
N ALA A 28 0.75 -0.75 -24.62
CA ALA A 28 0.79 0.70 -24.77
C ALA A 28 2.12 1.34 -24.33
N GLY A 29 3.08 0.56 -23.81
CA GLY A 29 4.37 1.05 -23.34
C GLY A 29 4.29 1.98 -22.13
N ILE A 30 3.21 1.88 -21.35
CA ILE A 30 3.01 2.70 -20.14
C ILE A 30 3.35 1.97 -18.83
N ALA A 31 3.73 0.69 -18.92
CA ALA A 31 4.21 -0.11 -17.78
C ALA A 31 5.74 -0.28 -17.87
N SER A 32 6.43 -0.11 -16.75
CA SER A 32 7.89 -0.28 -16.66
C SER A 32 8.29 -1.11 -15.45
N ALA A 33 9.36 -1.91 -15.62
CA ALA A 33 10.00 -2.64 -14.54
C ALA A 33 11.01 -1.72 -13.86
N GLU A 34 10.86 -1.54 -12.57
CA GLU A 34 11.67 -0.60 -11.80
C GLU A 34 12.49 -1.34 -10.72
N ASP A 35 13.56 -0.71 -10.26
CA ASP A 35 14.36 -1.22 -9.16
C ASP A 35 13.64 -1.04 -7.81
N ARG A 36 14.29 -1.48 -6.75
CA ARG A 36 13.85 -1.23 -5.38
C ARG A 36 14.38 0.12 -4.92
N TYR A 37 13.46 1.03 -4.63
CA TYR A 37 13.78 2.37 -4.13
C TYR A 37 13.24 2.56 -2.70
N PRO A 38 13.82 3.46 -1.89
CA PRO A 38 13.16 3.96 -0.70
C PRO A 38 11.80 4.57 -1.08
N PHE A 39 10.72 4.12 -0.42
CA PHE A 39 9.37 4.48 -0.83
C PHE A 39 9.15 5.99 -0.89
N ILE A 40 9.50 6.70 0.19
CA ILE A 40 9.27 8.14 0.32
C ILE A 40 9.94 8.94 -0.79
N ASP A 41 11.21 8.63 -1.08
CA ASP A 41 11.99 9.35 -2.10
C ASP A 41 11.45 9.14 -3.52
N TYR A 42 10.97 7.92 -3.77
CA TYR A 42 10.42 7.54 -5.06
C TYR A 42 9.01 8.08 -5.25
N ALA A 43 8.16 7.92 -4.23
CA ALA A 43 6.77 8.34 -4.26
C ALA A 43 6.65 9.87 -4.45
N ALA A 44 7.45 10.66 -3.75
CA ALA A 44 7.44 12.12 -3.87
C ALA A 44 7.73 12.65 -5.29
N LYS A 45 8.31 11.82 -6.17
CA LYS A 45 8.72 12.26 -7.53
C LYS A 45 7.87 11.66 -8.64
N TYR A 46 7.31 10.48 -8.43
CA TYR A 46 6.80 9.67 -9.53
C TYR A 46 5.44 9.04 -9.28
N VAL A 47 4.91 9.12 -8.05
CA VAL A 47 3.73 8.32 -7.68
C VAL A 47 2.55 9.23 -7.32
N ASP A 48 1.46 9.05 -8.04
CA ASP A 48 0.16 9.68 -7.73
C ASP A 48 -0.72 8.71 -6.94
N ILE A 49 -0.66 7.40 -7.23
CA ILE A 49 -1.47 6.36 -6.58
C ILE A 49 -0.57 5.17 -6.25
N VAL A 50 -0.72 4.64 -5.05
CA VAL A 50 -0.04 3.42 -4.59
C VAL A 50 -1.00 2.25 -4.69
N VAL A 51 -0.67 1.23 -5.49
CA VAL A 51 -1.46 0.00 -5.59
C VAL A 51 -0.67 -1.15 -4.98
N CYS A 52 -1.19 -1.72 -3.90
CA CYS A 52 -0.59 -2.83 -3.18
C CYS A 52 -1.54 -4.01 -3.09
N HIS A 53 -1.17 -5.14 -3.70
CA HIS A 53 -1.85 -6.41 -3.53
C HIS A 53 -0.95 -7.37 -2.76
N GLN A 54 -1.43 -7.92 -1.65
CA GLN A 54 -0.65 -8.84 -0.82
C GLN A 54 -1.43 -10.12 -0.55
N TRP A 55 -0.74 -11.25 -0.67
CA TRP A 55 -1.25 -12.54 -0.25
C TRP A 55 -0.81 -12.82 1.18
N GLU A 56 -1.75 -13.02 2.09
CA GLU A 56 -1.50 -13.35 3.51
C GLU A 56 -0.46 -12.47 4.22
N ASN A 57 -0.28 -11.22 3.75
CA ASN A 57 0.63 -10.22 4.31
C ASN A 57 -0.06 -8.87 4.44
N GLY A 58 -1.13 -8.82 5.22
CA GLY A 58 -1.97 -7.62 5.40
C GLY A 58 -1.33 -6.50 6.20
N LEU A 59 -0.13 -6.70 6.80
CA LEU A 59 0.60 -5.71 7.59
C LEU A 59 1.88 -5.24 6.88
N ASN A 60 1.83 -5.02 5.58
CA ASN A 60 2.97 -4.55 4.82
C ASN A 60 3.33 -3.10 5.16
N TYR A 61 4.63 -2.79 5.32
CA TYR A 61 5.10 -1.45 5.66
C TYR A 61 4.68 -0.38 4.65
N HIS A 62 4.60 -0.72 3.37
CA HIS A 62 4.18 0.22 2.33
C HIS A 62 2.78 0.78 2.53
N TYR A 63 1.89 0.05 3.19
CA TYR A 63 0.57 0.57 3.55
C TYR A 63 0.69 1.78 4.49
N TYR A 64 1.51 1.63 5.53
CA TYR A 64 1.70 2.68 6.54
C TYR A 64 2.48 3.88 5.98
N GLU A 65 3.48 3.62 5.13
CA GLU A 65 4.22 4.68 4.44
C GLU A 65 3.31 5.49 3.51
N ALA A 66 2.44 4.83 2.74
CA ALA A 66 1.48 5.49 1.87
C ALA A 66 0.46 6.33 2.65
N LEU A 67 -0.12 5.75 3.72
CA LEU A 67 -1.06 6.46 4.59
C LEU A 67 -0.40 7.67 5.28
N HIS A 68 0.84 7.52 5.78
CA HIS A 68 1.58 8.60 6.41
C HIS A 68 1.85 9.76 5.45
N GLY A 69 2.16 9.44 4.18
CA GLY A 69 2.35 10.43 3.12
C GLY A 69 1.05 10.96 2.51
N SER A 70 -0.10 10.49 2.95
CA SER A 70 -1.43 10.80 2.38
C SER A 70 -1.54 10.45 0.89
N TYR A 71 -0.78 9.46 0.42
CA TYR A 71 -0.95 8.93 -0.93
C TYR A 71 -2.22 8.09 -1.03
N PRO A 72 -2.99 8.20 -2.14
CA PRO A 72 -4.12 7.30 -2.36
C PRO A 72 -3.63 5.85 -2.38
N LEU A 73 -4.01 5.09 -1.36
CA LEU A 73 -3.61 3.70 -1.19
C LEU A 73 -4.74 2.78 -1.63
N VAL A 74 -4.55 2.07 -2.74
CA VAL A 74 -5.44 0.99 -3.20
C VAL A 74 -4.87 -0.33 -2.71
N HIS A 75 -5.64 -1.12 -1.94
CA HIS A 75 -5.11 -2.30 -1.28
C HIS A 75 -6.17 -3.35 -0.95
N ASN A 76 -5.71 -4.58 -0.66
CA ASN A 76 -6.56 -5.70 -0.24
C ASN A 76 -6.32 -6.15 1.22
N SER A 77 -5.73 -5.30 2.06
CA SER A 77 -5.48 -5.66 3.46
C SER A 77 -6.77 -5.61 4.30
N PRO A 78 -7.22 -6.72 4.90
CA PRO A 78 -8.39 -6.73 5.77
C PRO A 78 -8.17 -5.97 7.07
N PHE A 79 -6.92 -5.75 7.49
CA PHE A 79 -6.58 -4.98 8.70
C PHE A 79 -6.79 -3.46 8.52
N LEU A 80 -6.80 -3.00 7.27
CA LEU A 80 -6.93 -1.59 6.90
C LEU A 80 -8.18 -1.32 6.07
N LYS A 81 -9.18 -2.22 6.10
CA LYS A 81 -10.39 -2.14 5.25
C LYS A 81 -11.18 -0.83 5.39
N ASP A 82 -11.03 -0.14 6.51
CA ASP A 82 -11.76 1.09 6.83
C ASP A 82 -10.96 2.36 6.44
N VAL A 83 -9.81 2.23 5.77
CA VAL A 83 -8.98 3.35 5.34
C VAL A 83 -8.38 3.08 3.96
N GLY A 84 -8.13 4.13 3.20
CA GLY A 84 -7.69 3.97 1.81
C GLY A 84 -8.81 3.51 0.88
N TYR A 85 -8.42 2.90 -0.22
CA TYR A 85 -9.30 2.37 -1.26
C TYR A 85 -9.23 0.85 -1.23
N TYR A 86 -10.02 0.26 -0.35
CA TYR A 86 -10.00 -1.19 -0.10
C TYR A 86 -10.77 -1.97 -1.16
N TYR A 87 -10.23 -3.12 -1.57
CA TYR A 87 -10.92 -4.15 -2.33
C TYR A 87 -10.67 -5.53 -1.71
N PRO A 88 -11.66 -6.45 -1.72
CA PRO A 88 -11.52 -7.72 -1.04
C PRO A 88 -10.69 -8.73 -1.86
N ASP A 89 -9.94 -9.55 -1.17
CA ASP A 89 -9.26 -10.75 -1.70
C ASP A 89 -8.54 -10.52 -3.05
N PHE A 90 -8.99 -11.19 -4.11
CA PHE A 90 -8.52 -11.11 -5.49
C PHE A 90 -9.58 -10.52 -6.43
N ASP A 91 -10.50 -9.74 -5.93
CA ASP A 91 -11.55 -9.12 -6.74
C ASP A 91 -10.95 -8.01 -7.62
N ILE A 92 -10.64 -8.38 -8.87
CA ILE A 92 -10.01 -7.50 -9.86
C ILE A 92 -10.96 -6.37 -10.28
N ASP A 93 -12.25 -6.65 -10.35
CA ASP A 93 -13.24 -5.65 -10.74
C ASP A 93 -13.41 -4.60 -9.62
N ALA A 94 -13.48 -5.04 -8.38
CA ALA A 94 -13.45 -4.13 -7.22
C ALA A 94 -12.15 -3.33 -7.14
N ALA A 95 -10.99 -3.95 -7.44
CA ALA A 95 -9.71 -3.25 -7.51
C ALA A 95 -9.69 -2.16 -8.59
N ALA A 96 -10.26 -2.44 -9.77
CA ALA A 96 -10.36 -1.45 -10.85
C ALA A 96 -11.25 -0.26 -10.45
N VAL A 97 -12.38 -0.51 -9.77
CA VAL A 97 -13.25 0.53 -9.21
C VAL A 97 -12.50 1.36 -8.17
N ALA A 98 -11.77 0.72 -7.26
CA ALA A 98 -10.98 1.40 -6.23
C ALA A 98 -9.87 2.29 -6.83
N ILE A 99 -9.18 1.84 -7.88
CA ILE A 99 -8.18 2.64 -8.61
C ILE A 99 -8.86 3.86 -9.29
N HIS A 100 -10.01 3.64 -9.91
CA HIS A 100 -10.74 4.74 -10.56
C HIS A 100 -11.20 5.77 -9.54
N ASP A 101 -11.73 5.34 -8.41
CA ASP A 101 -12.17 6.23 -7.32
C ASP A 101 -10.98 7.02 -6.75
N ALA A 102 -9.85 6.35 -6.47
CA ALA A 102 -8.62 7.00 -6.06
C ALA A 102 -8.15 8.07 -7.05
N ALA A 103 -8.23 7.78 -8.35
CA ALA A 103 -7.79 8.70 -9.39
C ALA A 103 -8.70 9.90 -9.61
N THR A 104 -9.99 9.80 -9.26
CA THR A 104 -10.99 10.84 -9.58
C THR A 104 -11.42 11.67 -8.39
N ASN A 105 -11.42 11.08 -7.19
CA ASN A 105 -12.07 11.67 -6.02
C ASN A 105 -11.13 11.94 -4.84
N HIS A 106 -9.85 11.50 -4.93
CA HIS A 106 -8.95 11.61 -3.78
C HIS A 106 -8.70 13.05 -3.37
N ASP A 107 -8.39 13.91 -4.32
CA ASP A 107 -8.05 15.32 -4.03
C ASP A 107 -9.23 16.07 -3.42
N ASP A 108 -10.44 15.77 -3.87
CA ASP A 108 -11.66 16.37 -3.32
C ASP A 108 -11.96 15.91 -1.89
N ASN A 109 -11.48 14.72 -1.52
CA ASN A 109 -11.69 14.09 -0.21
C ASN A 109 -10.42 14.06 0.66
N ILE A 110 -9.37 14.76 0.29
CA ILE A 110 -8.04 14.65 0.92
C ILE A 110 -8.05 14.93 2.42
N GLU A 111 -8.85 15.87 2.91
CA GLU A 111 -8.90 16.21 4.32
C GLU A 111 -9.52 15.08 5.16
N GLN A 112 -10.59 14.44 4.67
CA GLN A 112 -11.16 13.27 5.34
C GLN A 112 -10.21 12.08 5.28
N TYR A 113 -9.58 11.86 4.12
CA TYR A 113 -8.58 10.80 3.96
C TYR A 113 -7.42 10.92 4.96
N LYS A 114 -6.90 12.13 5.18
CA LYS A 114 -5.85 12.40 6.19
C LYS A 114 -6.30 12.04 7.60
N LEU A 115 -7.53 12.39 7.97
CA LEU A 115 -8.07 12.07 9.29
C LEU A 115 -8.19 10.56 9.49
N ASP A 116 -8.70 9.85 8.50
CA ASP A 116 -8.87 8.40 8.54
C ASP A 116 -7.51 7.68 8.56
N ALA A 117 -6.56 8.15 7.76
CA ALA A 117 -5.18 7.65 7.74
C ALA A 117 -4.49 7.85 9.09
N GLN A 118 -4.61 9.04 9.69
CA GLN A 118 -4.05 9.33 11.00
C GLN A 118 -4.67 8.43 12.09
N ALA A 119 -5.98 8.26 12.06
CA ALA A 119 -6.67 7.37 13.01
C ALA A 119 -6.23 5.91 12.87
N ALA A 120 -5.98 5.44 11.65
CA ALA A 120 -5.45 4.10 11.39
C ALA A 120 -4.00 3.94 11.88
N LEU A 121 -3.16 4.94 11.61
CA LEU A 121 -1.75 4.95 12.04
C LEU A 121 -1.62 4.99 13.57
N GLU A 122 -2.50 5.71 14.27
CA GLU A 122 -2.47 5.77 15.73
C GLU A 122 -2.79 4.42 16.39
N LYS A 123 -3.61 3.57 15.75
CA LYS A 123 -3.90 2.21 16.25
C LYS A 123 -2.65 1.31 16.29
N VAL A 124 -1.65 1.61 15.48
CA VAL A 124 -0.39 0.84 15.37
C VAL A 124 0.83 1.62 15.88
N ASN A 125 0.61 2.79 16.47
CA ASN A 125 1.68 3.63 17.00
C ASN A 125 2.36 2.92 18.20
N PRO A 126 3.65 2.50 18.07
CA PRO A 126 4.34 1.79 19.13
C PRO A 126 4.58 2.64 20.37
N PHE A 127 4.47 3.96 20.28
CA PHE A 127 4.63 4.91 21.37
C PHE A 127 3.31 5.28 22.03
N ALA A 128 2.18 4.76 21.54
CA ALA A 128 0.89 4.99 22.20
C ALA A 128 0.90 4.43 23.63
N PRO A 129 0.43 5.18 24.65
CA PRO A 129 0.48 4.74 26.05
C PRO A 129 -0.10 3.33 26.26
N LYS A 130 -1.22 3.03 25.61
CA LYS A 130 -1.86 1.71 25.66
C LYS A 130 -0.92 0.59 25.18
N VAL A 131 -0.21 0.81 24.08
CA VAL A 131 0.72 -0.18 23.51
C VAL A 131 1.91 -0.40 24.45
N ILE A 132 2.46 0.69 25.00
CA ILE A 132 3.56 0.64 25.99
C ILE A 132 3.12 -0.14 27.24
N ASP A 133 1.92 0.11 27.75
CA ASP A 133 1.42 -0.57 28.93
C ASP A 133 1.15 -2.07 28.67
N GLU A 134 0.61 -2.43 27.51
CA GLU A 134 0.44 -3.82 27.12
C GLU A 134 1.78 -4.57 27.03
N TYR A 135 2.80 -3.96 26.42
CA TYR A 135 4.15 -4.55 26.38
C TYR A 135 4.76 -4.68 27.78
N ARG A 136 4.62 -3.67 28.64
CA ARG A 136 5.10 -3.74 30.02
C ARG A 136 4.47 -4.88 30.79
N GLN A 137 3.15 -5.04 30.73
CA GLN A 137 2.44 -6.13 31.38
C GLN A 137 2.89 -7.50 30.89
N ARG A 138 3.07 -7.66 29.56
CA ARG A 138 3.55 -8.92 28.98
C ARG A 138 4.98 -9.25 29.45
N LEU A 139 5.86 -8.25 29.47
CA LEU A 139 7.23 -8.45 29.95
C LEU A 139 7.26 -8.82 31.44
N GLN A 140 6.47 -8.15 32.28
CA GLN A 140 6.35 -8.51 33.70
C GLN A 140 5.85 -9.94 33.89
N ALA A 141 4.83 -10.34 33.15
CA ALA A 141 4.30 -11.72 33.22
C ALA A 141 5.33 -12.77 32.78
N LEU A 142 6.25 -12.44 31.86
CA LEU A 142 7.31 -13.35 31.41
C LEU A 142 8.51 -13.43 32.36
N MET A 143 8.78 -12.34 33.08
CA MET A 143 9.93 -12.28 33.99
C MET A 143 9.64 -12.91 35.35
N GLY A 144 8.38 -13.15 35.68
CA GLY A 144 7.94 -13.61 36.99
C GLY A 144 8.13 -12.51 38.06
N ASP A 145 7.24 -12.42 39.01
CA ASP A 145 7.42 -11.59 40.20
C ASP A 145 8.60 -12.07 41.03
#